data_ba27d3b9ac0bc88bc46a563413966ece
#
_entry.id   ba27d3b9ac0bc88bc46a563413966ece
#
_cell.length_a   1.000
_cell.length_b   1.000
_cell.length_c   1.000
_cell.angle_alpha   90.00
_cell.angle_beta   90.00
_cell.angle_gamma   90.00
#
_symmetry.space_group_name_H-M   'P 1'
#
loop_
_entity.id
_entity.type
_entity.pdbx_description
1 polymer ?
#
loop_
_entity_poly.entity_id
_entity_poly.type
_entity_poly.pdbx_seq_one_letter_code
_entity_poly.pdbx_strand_id
1 'polypeptide(L)'
;MELKELLHRGKVAEALVLVEELEEMSKSDKLNKIFSYGIILLLHLIKKVAENRTTKSWETSIFNAVKQIQRTNKRHKAKGTYLTEEELVETLEDAYESGLKSAALEAFEGIYDVEEIAKMVNRDDIMKMAIGLILDK
;
A
#
# COMPACT_ATOMS: atom_id res chain seq x y z
N MET A 1 -17.91 -18.32 -20.10
CA MET A 1 -19.29 -18.48 -19.58
C MET A 1 -19.47 -17.59 -18.35
N GLU A 2 -20.54 -16.84 -18.34
CA GLU A 2 -20.81 -15.94 -17.23
C GLU A 2 -21.34 -16.68 -15.99
N LEU A 3 -21.09 -16.13 -14.83
CA LEU A 3 -21.53 -16.67 -13.54
C LEU A 3 -23.05 -16.90 -13.52
N LYS A 4 -23.80 -15.95 -14.03
CA LYS A 4 -25.28 -16.02 -14.10
C LYS A 4 -25.78 -17.23 -14.89
N GLU A 5 -25.13 -17.53 -16.02
CA GLU A 5 -25.47 -18.69 -16.83
C GLU A 5 -25.17 -20.01 -16.11
N LEU A 6 -24.02 -20.07 -15.39
CA LEU A 6 -23.64 -21.25 -14.62
C LEU A 6 -24.66 -21.54 -13.53
N LEU A 7 -25.13 -20.51 -12.84
CA LEU A 7 -26.15 -20.66 -11.80
C LEU A 7 -27.49 -21.11 -12.37
N HIS A 8 -27.90 -20.56 -13.51
CA HIS A 8 -29.16 -20.96 -14.20
C HIS A 8 -29.13 -22.41 -14.65
N ARG A 9 -27.99 -22.94 -15.02
CA ARG A 9 -27.81 -24.33 -15.46
C ARG A 9 -27.60 -25.30 -14.30
N GLY A 10 -27.64 -24.82 -13.06
CA GLY A 10 -27.42 -25.66 -11.90
C GLY A 10 -25.97 -26.10 -11.70
N LYS A 11 -25.00 -25.45 -12.36
CA LYS A 11 -23.58 -25.76 -12.26
C LYS A 11 -22.92 -24.97 -11.12
N VAL A 12 -23.37 -25.24 -9.92
CA VAL A 12 -22.94 -24.49 -8.73
C VAL A 12 -21.43 -24.60 -8.46
N ALA A 13 -20.86 -25.80 -8.64
CA ALA A 13 -19.42 -26.01 -8.41
C ALA A 13 -18.56 -25.17 -9.36
N GLU A 14 -18.96 -25.11 -10.65
CA GLU A 14 -18.25 -24.30 -11.64
C GLU A 14 -18.43 -22.80 -11.39
N ALA A 15 -19.61 -22.40 -10.91
CA ALA A 15 -19.86 -21.01 -10.52
C ALA A 15 -18.99 -20.58 -9.34
N LEU A 16 -18.80 -21.46 -8.34
CA LEU A 16 -17.94 -21.19 -7.20
C LEU A 16 -16.48 -21.03 -7.62
N VAL A 17 -15.99 -21.86 -8.53
CA VAL A 17 -14.63 -21.73 -9.08
C VAL A 17 -14.46 -20.37 -9.76
N LEU A 18 -15.43 -19.94 -10.55
CA LEU A 18 -15.40 -18.64 -11.21
C LEU A 18 -15.39 -17.49 -10.20
N VAL A 19 -16.17 -17.57 -9.13
CA VAL A 19 -16.18 -16.57 -8.06
C VAL A 19 -14.80 -16.49 -7.39
N GLU A 20 -14.18 -17.64 -7.09
CA GLU A 20 -12.84 -17.68 -6.49
C GLU A 20 -11.81 -17.04 -7.39
N GLU A 21 -11.84 -17.31 -8.69
CA GLU A 21 -10.94 -16.69 -9.67
C GLU A 21 -11.13 -15.17 -9.73
N LEU A 22 -12.36 -14.69 -9.69
CA LEU A 22 -12.66 -13.24 -9.68
C LEU A 22 -12.19 -12.58 -8.39
N GLU A 23 -12.30 -13.25 -7.25
CA GLU A 23 -11.81 -12.75 -5.98
C GLU A 23 -10.28 -12.61 -5.97
N GLU A 24 -9.57 -13.61 -6.52
CA GLU A 24 -8.12 -13.57 -6.62
C GLU A 24 -7.64 -12.44 -7.53
N MET A 25 -8.31 -12.21 -8.67
CA MET A 25 -8.00 -11.10 -9.55
C MET A 25 -8.23 -9.76 -8.86
N SER A 26 -9.33 -9.62 -8.12
CA SER A 26 -9.64 -8.41 -7.35
C SER A 26 -8.61 -8.17 -6.27
N LYS A 27 -8.17 -9.21 -5.56
CA LYS A 27 -7.14 -9.11 -4.53
C LYS A 27 -5.81 -8.64 -5.11
N SER A 28 -5.41 -9.20 -6.25
CA SER A 28 -4.17 -8.81 -6.95
C SER A 28 -4.20 -7.34 -7.36
N ASP A 29 -5.33 -6.87 -7.89
CA ASP A 29 -5.54 -5.47 -8.24
C ASP A 29 -5.41 -4.56 -7.01
N LYS A 30 -6.02 -4.94 -5.89
CA LYS A 30 -5.94 -4.19 -4.64
C LYS A 30 -4.52 -4.15 -4.09
N LEU A 31 -3.81 -5.26 -4.15
CA LEU A 31 -2.41 -5.36 -3.74
C LEU A 31 -1.54 -4.38 -4.53
N ASN A 32 -1.71 -4.34 -5.85
CA ASN A 32 -0.95 -3.42 -6.72
C ASN A 32 -1.23 -1.96 -6.39
N LYS A 33 -2.48 -1.61 -6.11
CA LYS A 33 -2.85 -0.25 -5.71
C LYS A 33 -2.25 0.12 -4.36
N ILE A 34 -2.30 -0.78 -3.40
CA ILE A 34 -1.73 -0.56 -2.07
C ILE A 34 -0.22 -0.41 -2.16
N PHE A 35 0.44 -1.21 -2.99
CA PHE A 35 1.87 -1.08 -3.26
C PHE A 35 2.21 0.32 -3.79
N SER A 36 1.47 0.81 -4.77
CA SER A 36 1.70 2.14 -5.37
C SER A 36 1.50 3.28 -4.37
N TYR A 37 0.41 3.25 -3.59
CA TYR A 37 0.20 4.25 -2.55
C TYR A 37 1.20 4.10 -1.40
N GLY A 38 1.64 2.87 -1.14
CA GLY A 38 2.69 2.58 -0.17
C GLY A 38 4.00 3.28 -0.51
N ILE A 39 4.38 3.31 -1.77
CA ILE A 39 5.57 4.05 -2.23
C ILE A 39 5.43 5.54 -1.90
N ILE A 40 4.27 6.14 -2.18
CA ILE A 40 4.01 7.55 -1.89
C ILE A 40 4.08 7.84 -0.38
N LEU A 41 3.46 7.00 0.42
CA LEU A 41 3.48 7.12 1.87
C LEU A 41 4.92 7.06 2.42
N LEU A 42 5.65 6.03 2.03
CA LEU A 42 7.02 5.81 2.50
C LEU A 42 7.97 6.92 2.03
N LEU A 43 7.85 7.35 0.80
CA LEU A 43 8.61 8.48 0.26
C LEU A 43 8.48 9.71 1.15
N HIS A 44 7.27 10.09 1.51
CA HIS A 44 7.04 11.29 2.32
C HIS A 44 7.44 11.11 3.78
N LEU A 45 7.26 9.92 4.35
CA LEU A 45 7.75 9.63 5.70
C LEU A 45 9.28 9.68 5.78
N ILE A 46 9.96 9.14 4.79
CA ILE A 46 11.42 9.17 4.71
C ILE A 46 11.91 10.61 4.60
N LYS A 47 11.32 11.40 3.71
CA LYS A 47 11.67 12.83 3.57
C LYS A 47 11.49 13.57 4.87
N LYS A 48 10.38 13.36 5.55
CA LYS A 48 10.04 14.02 6.81
C LYS A 48 11.06 13.71 7.90
N VAL A 49 11.47 12.46 8.03
CA VAL A 49 12.47 12.04 9.01
C VAL A 49 13.85 12.53 8.62
N ALA A 50 14.27 12.32 7.37
CA ALA A 50 15.60 12.70 6.88
C ALA A 50 15.86 14.20 7.00
N GLU A 51 14.91 15.03 6.60
CA GLU A 51 15.04 16.49 6.68
C GLU A 51 14.64 17.07 8.03
N ASN A 52 14.11 16.26 8.92
CA ASN A 52 13.59 16.66 10.23
C ASN A 52 12.66 17.87 10.15
N ARG A 53 11.75 17.83 9.19
CA ARG A 53 10.72 18.85 8.96
C ARG A 53 9.55 18.28 8.18
N THR A 54 8.48 19.05 8.07
CA THR A 54 7.35 18.70 7.24
C THR A 54 6.80 19.95 6.57
N THR A 55 5.93 19.73 5.58
CA THR A 55 5.21 20.80 4.90
C THR A 55 3.74 20.40 4.82
N LYS A 56 2.88 21.38 4.56
CA LYS A 56 1.44 21.10 4.33
C LYS A 56 1.25 20.13 3.15
N SER A 57 2.04 20.28 2.11
CA SER A 57 2.01 19.39 0.94
C SER A 57 2.37 17.96 1.31
N TRP A 58 3.43 17.77 2.08
CA TRP A 58 3.84 16.43 2.52
C TRP A 58 2.81 15.78 3.41
N GLU A 59 2.26 16.53 4.37
CA GLU A 59 1.23 16.01 5.28
C GLU A 59 -0.05 15.63 4.52
N THR A 60 -0.42 16.42 3.52
CA THR A 60 -1.56 16.12 2.65
C THR A 60 -1.31 14.84 1.85
N SER A 61 -0.10 14.67 1.30
CA SER A 61 0.25 13.46 0.55
C SER A 61 0.24 12.21 1.45
N ILE A 62 0.74 12.34 2.66
CA ILE A 62 0.71 11.26 3.66
C ILE A 62 -0.74 10.89 3.98
N PHE A 63 -1.56 11.89 4.29
CA PHE A 63 -2.98 11.68 4.62
C PHE A 63 -3.71 10.99 3.47
N ASN A 64 -3.54 11.48 2.26
CA ASN A 64 -4.21 10.92 1.08
C ASN A 64 -3.75 9.49 0.80
N ALA A 65 -2.45 9.20 0.90
CA ALA A 65 -1.93 7.86 0.69
C ALA A 65 -2.50 6.87 1.70
N VAL A 66 -2.53 7.25 2.99
CA VAL A 66 -3.13 6.43 4.05
C VAL A 66 -4.61 6.17 3.75
N LYS A 67 -5.37 7.19 3.41
CA LYS A 67 -6.81 7.06 3.10
C LYS A 67 -7.05 6.16 1.89
N GLN A 68 -6.23 6.30 0.85
CA GLN A 68 -6.38 5.45 -0.33
C GLN A 68 -6.04 3.98 -0.04
N ILE A 69 -5.03 3.73 0.79
CA ILE A 69 -4.69 2.38 1.21
C ILE A 69 -5.85 1.77 2.02
N GLN A 70 -6.36 2.50 3.00
CA GLN A 70 -7.48 2.05 3.83
C GLN A 70 -8.72 1.77 2.99
N ARG A 71 -9.06 2.68 2.10
CA ARG A 71 -10.22 2.55 1.21
C ARG A 71 -10.07 1.36 0.26
N THR A 72 -8.90 1.21 -0.35
CA THR A 72 -8.62 0.12 -1.28
C THR A 72 -8.67 -1.23 -0.60
N ASN A 73 -8.17 -1.32 0.64
CA ASN A 73 -8.10 -2.56 1.39
C ASN A 73 -9.43 -3.00 1.99
N LYS A 74 -10.39 -2.10 2.11
CA LYS A 74 -11.69 -2.40 2.71
C LYS A 74 -12.58 -3.17 1.74
N ARG A 75 -13.18 -4.28 2.20
CA ARG A 75 -14.17 -5.03 1.42
C ARG A 75 -15.53 -4.35 1.57
N HIS A 76 -16.20 -4.11 0.45
CA HIS A 76 -17.47 -3.38 0.42
C HIS A 76 -18.69 -4.26 0.75
N LYS A 77 -18.65 -5.53 0.31
CA LYS A 77 -19.79 -6.46 0.45
C LYS A 77 -19.60 -7.50 1.54
N ALA A 78 -18.39 -7.63 2.08
CA ALA A 78 -18.05 -8.56 3.13
C ALA A 78 -17.31 -7.81 4.23
N LYS A 79 -17.23 -8.41 5.40
CA LYS A 79 -16.45 -7.82 6.50
C LYS A 79 -14.96 -8.05 6.27
N GLY A 80 -14.14 -7.15 6.83
CA GLY A 80 -12.70 -7.28 6.82
C GLY A 80 -12.03 -6.58 5.66
N THR A 81 -10.85 -7.03 5.33
CA THR A 81 -9.97 -6.42 4.34
C THR A 81 -9.56 -7.44 3.28
N TYR A 82 -9.08 -6.95 2.14
CA TYR A 82 -8.52 -7.81 1.09
C TYR A 82 -7.19 -8.42 1.53
N LEU A 83 -6.34 -7.61 2.17
CA LEU A 83 -5.05 -8.06 2.70
C LEU A 83 -5.13 -8.26 4.21
N THR A 84 -4.48 -9.31 4.71
CA THR A 84 -4.26 -9.46 6.14
C THR A 84 -3.22 -8.43 6.58
N GLU A 85 -3.07 -8.23 7.89
CA GLU A 85 -2.06 -7.34 8.44
C GLU A 85 -0.65 -7.75 7.98
N GLU A 86 -0.36 -9.06 7.98
CA GLU A 86 0.92 -9.60 7.51
C GLU A 86 1.16 -9.31 6.05
N GLU A 87 0.14 -9.50 5.20
CA GLU A 87 0.23 -9.20 3.77
C GLU A 87 0.43 -7.71 3.51
N LEU A 88 -0.20 -6.85 4.32
CA LEU A 88 -0.02 -5.41 4.26
C LEU A 88 1.42 -5.03 4.58
N VAL A 89 1.98 -5.59 5.65
CA VAL A 89 3.38 -5.36 6.05
C VAL A 89 4.33 -5.78 4.93
N GLU A 90 4.14 -6.97 4.37
CA GLU A 90 4.96 -7.47 3.26
C GLU A 90 4.89 -6.54 2.04
N THR A 91 3.70 -6.05 1.71
CA THR A 91 3.50 -5.14 0.58
C THR A 91 4.26 -3.84 0.79
N LEU A 92 4.22 -3.29 2.00
CA LEU A 92 4.95 -2.06 2.34
C LEU A 92 6.46 -2.31 2.38
N GLU A 93 6.92 -3.46 2.84
CA GLU A 93 8.33 -3.81 2.81
C GLU A 93 8.84 -3.88 1.36
N ASP A 94 8.05 -4.46 0.47
CA ASP A 94 8.38 -4.51 -0.96
C ASP A 94 8.41 -3.10 -1.58
N ALA A 95 7.59 -2.19 -1.08
CA ALA A 95 7.54 -0.81 -1.56
C ALA A 95 8.67 0.08 -1.02
N TYR A 96 9.32 -0.35 0.05
CA TYR A 96 10.29 0.51 0.76
C TYR A 96 11.46 0.96 -0.11
N GLU A 97 12.06 0.07 -0.87
CA GLU A 97 13.19 0.42 -1.73
C GLU A 97 12.81 1.48 -2.76
N SER A 98 11.65 1.35 -3.39
CA SER A 98 11.15 2.35 -4.34
C SER A 98 10.86 3.68 -3.65
N GLY A 99 10.29 3.64 -2.45
CA GLY A 99 10.06 4.83 -1.63
C GLY A 99 11.35 5.54 -1.28
N LEU A 100 12.37 4.78 -0.89
CA LEU A 100 13.70 5.31 -0.54
C LEU A 100 14.37 5.97 -1.75
N LYS A 101 14.34 5.31 -2.91
CA LYS A 101 14.90 5.87 -4.15
C LYS A 101 14.19 7.16 -4.55
N SER A 102 12.87 7.19 -4.45
CA SER A 102 12.08 8.39 -4.75
C SER A 102 12.37 9.51 -3.74
N ALA A 103 12.54 9.16 -2.47
CA ALA A 103 12.90 10.14 -1.43
C ALA A 103 14.26 10.78 -1.72
N ALA A 104 15.23 9.99 -2.19
CA ALA A 104 16.56 10.50 -2.53
C ALA A 104 16.52 11.50 -3.69
N LEU A 105 15.57 11.34 -4.61
CA LEU A 105 15.39 12.32 -5.71
C LEU A 105 14.82 13.65 -5.22
N GLU A 106 14.06 13.65 -4.14
CA GLU A 106 13.30 14.82 -3.69
C GLU A 106 13.87 15.46 -2.41
N ALA A 107 14.32 14.66 -1.45
CA ALA A 107 14.84 15.17 -0.18
C ALA A 107 16.10 16.00 -0.42
N PHE A 108 16.22 17.12 0.30
CA PHE A 108 17.37 18.04 0.18
C PHE A 108 17.63 18.45 -1.28
N GLU A 109 16.57 18.60 -2.06
CA GLU A 109 16.67 18.96 -3.48
C GLU A 109 17.46 17.97 -4.33
N GLY A 110 17.56 16.71 -3.86
CA GLY A 110 18.20 15.62 -4.62
C GLY A 110 19.74 15.62 -4.54
N ILE A 111 20.33 16.32 -3.58
CA ILE A 111 21.80 16.42 -3.48
C ILE A 111 22.48 15.18 -2.87
N TYR A 112 21.72 14.30 -2.22
CA TYR A 112 22.23 13.08 -1.62
C TYR A 112 21.83 11.86 -2.42
N ASP A 113 22.69 10.84 -2.46
CA ASP A 113 22.34 9.57 -3.10
C ASP A 113 21.50 8.68 -2.16
N VAL A 114 21.06 7.54 -2.69
CA VAL A 114 20.18 6.61 -1.96
C VAL A 114 20.83 6.11 -0.68
N GLU A 115 22.12 5.76 -0.74
CA GLU A 115 22.85 5.24 0.40
C GLU A 115 22.99 6.30 1.52
N GLU A 116 23.17 7.53 1.14
CA GLU A 116 23.27 8.64 2.10
C GLU A 116 21.92 8.88 2.79
N ILE A 117 20.83 8.89 2.04
CA ILE A 117 19.49 9.03 2.60
C ILE A 117 19.14 7.81 3.50
N ALA A 118 19.54 6.61 3.08
CA ALA A 118 19.30 5.39 3.86
C ALA A 118 19.96 5.47 5.26
N LYS A 119 21.07 6.14 5.38
CA LYS A 119 21.76 6.31 6.66
C LYS A 119 21.08 7.35 7.58
N MET A 120 20.26 8.22 7.03
CA MET A 120 19.57 9.27 7.79
C MET A 120 18.30 8.78 8.46
N VAL A 121 17.80 7.61 8.09
CA VAL A 121 16.53 7.07 8.59
C VAL A 121 16.72 5.64 9.06
N ASN A 122 15.85 5.22 9.97
CA ASN A 122 15.77 3.82 10.42
C ASN A 122 14.60 3.16 9.72
N ARG A 123 14.87 2.12 8.94
CA ARG A 123 13.83 1.40 8.16
C ARG A 123 12.70 0.90 9.05
N ASP A 124 13.02 0.28 10.18
CA ASP A 124 12.01 -0.27 11.08
C ASP A 124 11.11 0.81 11.66
N ASP A 125 11.67 1.97 11.99
CA ASP A 125 10.90 3.11 12.50
C ASP A 125 9.95 3.65 11.43
N ILE A 126 10.43 3.80 10.19
CA ILE A 126 9.59 4.23 9.07
C ILE A 126 8.44 3.24 8.84
N MET A 127 8.73 1.94 8.85
CA MET A 127 7.72 0.90 8.67
C MET A 127 6.69 0.93 9.79
N LYS A 128 7.11 1.10 11.03
CA LYS A 128 6.19 1.23 12.18
C LYS A 128 5.28 2.43 12.05
N MET A 129 5.83 3.57 11.62
CA MET A 129 5.04 4.78 11.37
C MET A 129 3.97 4.53 10.30
N ALA A 130 4.37 3.94 9.18
CA ALA A 130 3.47 3.66 8.07
C ALA A 130 2.34 2.71 8.48
N ILE A 131 2.69 1.59 9.10
CA ILE A 131 1.71 0.59 9.55
C ILE A 131 0.78 1.20 10.60
N GLY A 132 1.33 1.95 11.55
CA GLY A 132 0.54 2.63 12.60
C GLY A 132 -0.50 3.58 12.02
N LEU A 133 -0.11 4.36 11.01
CA LEU A 133 -1.03 5.28 10.34
C LEU A 133 -2.16 4.55 9.60
N ILE A 134 -1.83 3.48 8.90
CA ILE A 134 -2.82 2.71 8.13
C ILE A 134 -3.78 1.97 9.05
N LEU A 135 -3.27 1.34 10.11
CA LEU A 135 -4.08 0.58 11.05
C LEU A 135 -4.70 1.44 12.15
N ASP A 136 -4.35 2.71 12.18
CA ASP A 136 -4.86 3.68 13.16
C ASP A 136 -4.56 3.26 14.59
N LYS A 137 -3.32 2.86 14.80
CA LYS A 137 -2.81 2.40 16.11
C LYS A 137 -1.83 3.38 16.74
#